data_dacfbf8c4af18e7612488da0f914a76d
#
_entry.id   dacfbf8c4af18e7612488da0f914a76d
#
_cell.length_a   1.000
_cell.length_b   1.000
_cell.length_c   1.000
_cell.angle_alpha   90.00
_cell.angle_beta   90.00
_cell.angle_gamma   90.00
#
_symmetry.space_group_name_H-M   'P 1'
#
loop_
_entity.id
_entity.type
_entity.pdbx_description
1 polymer ?
#
loop_
_entity_poly.entity_id
_entity_poly.type
_entity_poly.pdbx_seq_one_letter_code
_entity_poly.pdbx_strand_id
1 'polypeptide(L)'
;MMENPIMTLTMENGGRIVAELYPEKAPQSVRNFISLANKGFYDGLIFHRVISGFMIQGGCPDGTGMGGPGYCIKGEFKLNGVKNNLSHKRGVLSMARAQAANSAGSQFFIMHADGEFLDGQYAAFGKVLEGMDVVDKIAAVKTNGQDRPLDEQKIASIRVDTKGEDYPEPDKLPDPYHR
;
A
#
# COMPACT_ATOMS: atom_id res chain seq x y z
N MET A 1 -24.15 2.38 -10.69
CA MET A 1 -22.73 1.96 -10.66
C MET A 1 -21.99 2.71 -9.57
N MET A 2 -21.30 1.99 -8.71
CA MET A 2 -20.47 2.63 -7.69
C MET A 2 -19.16 3.08 -8.32
N GLU A 3 -18.80 4.34 -8.03
CA GLU A 3 -17.48 4.83 -8.39
C GLU A 3 -16.43 4.26 -7.46
N ASN A 4 -15.28 3.92 -7.99
CA ASN A 4 -14.17 3.43 -7.17
C ASN A 4 -13.63 4.54 -6.26
N PRO A 5 -13.19 4.19 -5.05
CA PRO A 5 -12.59 5.18 -4.15
C PRO A 5 -11.29 5.74 -4.74
N ILE A 6 -11.03 7.00 -4.43
CA ILE A 6 -9.82 7.71 -4.88
C ILE A 6 -8.96 8.06 -3.67
N MET A 7 -7.74 7.55 -3.67
CA MET A 7 -6.73 7.83 -2.65
C MET A 7 -5.91 9.05 -3.06
N THR A 8 -5.67 9.96 -2.12
CA THR A 8 -4.68 11.03 -2.29
C THR A 8 -3.63 10.90 -1.20
N LEU A 9 -2.40 10.68 -1.62
CA LEU A 9 -1.22 10.65 -0.75
C LEU A 9 -0.46 11.94 -0.97
N THR A 10 -0.27 12.70 0.10
CA THR A 10 0.49 13.95 0.07
C THR A 10 1.79 13.75 0.83
N MET A 11 2.92 14.03 0.18
CA MET A 11 4.23 14.00 0.82
C MET A 11 4.45 15.29 1.60
N GLU A 12 5.32 15.23 2.60
CA GLU A 12 5.65 16.41 3.42
C GLU A 12 6.23 17.54 2.57
N ASN A 13 6.93 17.23 1.49
CA ASN A 13 7.46 18.23 0.56
C ASN A 13 6.43 18.79 -0.43
N GLY A 14 5.16 18.36 -0.33
CA GLY A 14 4.07 18.83 -1.19
C GLY A 14 3.79 17.94 -2.40
N GLY A 15 4.61 16.94 -2.68
CA GLY A 15 4.35 16.01 -3.78
C GLY A 15 3.07 15.22 -3.53
N ARG A 16 2.30 14.96 -4.60
CA ARG A 16 1.01 14.26 -4.48
C ARG A 16 0.93 13.07 -5.41
N ILE A 17 0.39 11.99 -4.89
CA ILE A 17 0.10 10.78 -5.64
C ILE A 17 -1.40 10.50 -5.50
N VAL A 18 -2.09 10.37 -6.63
CA VAL A 18 -3.52 10.07 -6.66
C VAL A 18 -3.71 8.70 -7.29
N ALA A 19 -4.48 7.85 -6.64
CA ALA A 19 -4.69 6.47 -7.10
C ALA A 19 -6.15 6.07 -7.00
N GLU A 20 -6.58 5.22 -7.90
CA GLU A 20 -7.87 4.56 -7.85
C GLU A 20 -7.73 3.23 -7.13
N LEU A 21 -8.65 2.92 -6.21
CA LEU A 21 -8.67 1.65 -5.50
C LEU A 21 -9.74 0.74 -6.09
N TYR A 22 -9.50 -0.57 -6.08
CA TYR A 22 -10.37 -1.55 -6.74
C TYR A 22 -11.00 -2.52 -5.72
N PRO A 23 -12.14 -2.13 -5.07
CA PRO A 23 -12.77 -2.99 -4.07
C PRO A 23 -13.27 -4.32 -4.62
N GLU A 24 -13.59 -4.39 -5.91
CA GLU A 24 -14.02 -5.66 -6.53
C GLU A 24 -12.87 -6.66 -6.69
N LYS A 25 -11.62 -6.17 -6.75
CA LYS A 25 -10.43 -7.04 -6.87
C LYS A 25 -9.93 -7.50 -5.50
N ALA A 26 -9.95 -6.61 -4.52
CA ALA A 26 -9.39 -6.86 -3.19
C ALA A 26 -10.23 -6.14 -2.13
N PRO A 27 -11.44 -6.63 -1.84
CA PRO A 27 -12.36 -5.92 -0.94
C PRO A 27 -11.83 -5.69 0.47
N GLN A 28 -11.19 -6.69 1.08
CA GLN A 28 -10.62 -6.54 2.42
C GLN A 28 -9.44 -5.57 2.44
N SER A 29 -8.58 -5.65 1.44
CA SER A 29 -7.42 -4.76 1.32
C SER A 29 -7.86 -3.31 1.15
N VAL A 30 -8.86 -3.05 0.30
CA VAL A 30 -9.40 -1.70 0.09
C VAL A 30 -10.08 -1.18 1.35
N ARG A 31 -10.93 -1.97 2.01
CA ARG A 31 -11.58 -1.57 3.26
C ARG A 31 -10.57 -1.23 4.33
N ASN A 32 -9.53 -2.06 4.47
CA ASN A 32 -8.47 -1.86 5.42
C ASN A 32 -7.70 -0.56 5.14
N PHE A 33 -7.33 -0.34 3.90
CA PHE A 33 -6.59 0.85 3.50
C PHE A 33 -7.42 2.13 3.75
N ILE A 34 -8.70 2.12 3.38
CA ILE A 34 -9.62 3.24 3.63
C ILE A 34 -9.71 3.53 5.12
N SER A 35 -9.91 2.49 5.93
CA SER A 35 -10.04 2.63 7.38
C SER A 35 -8.79 3.28 7.99
N LEU A 36 -7.62 2.76 7.68
CA LEU A 36 -6.36 3.27 8.21
C LEU A 36 -6.08 4.70 7.71
N ALA A 37 -6.25 4.94 6.42
CA ALA A 37 -5.98 6.24 5.81
C ALA A 37 -6.86 7.32 6.41
N ASN A 38 -8.17 7.09 6.51
CA ASN A 38 -9.12 8.11 6.94
C ASN A 38 -9.11 8.31 8.47
N LYS A 39 -8.48 7.41 9.22
CA LYS A 39 -8.20 7.61 10.65
C LYS A 39 -6.88 8.36 10.90
N GLY A 40 -6.14 8.68 9.85
CA GLY A 40 -4.85 9.35 9.99
C GLY A 40 -3.70 8.43 10.36
N PHE A 41 -3.87 7.12 10.24
CA PHE A 41 -2.83 6.15 10.62
C PHE A 41 -1.51 6.37 9.87
N TYR A 42 -1.60 6.72 8.59
CA TYR A 42 -0.41 6.89 7.76
C TYR A 42 0.25 8.26 7.87
N ASP A 43 -0.38 9.21 8.57
CA ASP A 43 0.16 10.56 8.70
C ASP A 43 1.49 10.52 9.44
N GLY A 44 2.52 11.10 8.84
CA GLY A 44 3.86 11.14 9.43
C GLY A 44 4.71 9.89 9.23
N LEU A 45 4.17 8.85 8.59
CA LEU A 45 4.94 7.63 8.29
C LEU A 45 5.84 7.85 7.08
N ILE A 46 6.80 6.95 6.88
CA ILE A 46 7.81 7.09 5.83
C ILE A 46 7.75 5.93 4.83
N PHE A 47 8.32 6.16 3.64
CA PHE A 47 8.70 5.07 2.75
C PHE A 47 10.04 4.53 3.23
N HIS A 48 9.99 3.46 4.01
CA HIS A 48 11.18 2.92 4.69
C HIS A 48 12.00 1.97 3.81
N ARG A 49 11.44 1.51 2.69
CA ARG A 49 12.12 0.60 1.76
C ARG A 49 11.87 1.05 0.34
N VAL A 50 12.94 1.38 -0.37
CA VAL A 50 12.87 1.91 -1.73
C VAL A 50 13.87 1.17 -2.60
N ILE A 51 13.39 0.56 -3.69
CA ILE A 51 14.22 -0.12 -4.66
C ILE A 51 13.90 0.42 -6.04
N SER A 52 14.82 1.23 -6.58
CA SER A 52 14.69 1.79 -7.93
C SER A 52 14.54 0.66 -8.95
N GLY A 53 13.60 0.82 -9.88
CA GLY A 53 13.30 -0.21 -10.86
C GLY A 53 12.42 -1.34 -10.34
N PHE A 54 11.93 -1.22 -9.10
CA PHE A 54 11.04 -2.21 -8.49
C PHE A 54 9.85 -1.54 -7.80
N MET A 55 10.00 -1.04 -6.58
CA MET A 55 8.87 -0.49 -5.82
C MET A 55 9.33 0.47 -4.72
N ILE A 56 8.37 1.23 -4.18
CA ILE A 56 8.54 2.00 -2.95
C ILE A 56 7.53 1.46 -1.92
N GLN A 57 8.00 1.20 -0.70
CA GLN A 57 7.20 0.57 0.36
C GLN A 57 7.14 1.44 1.60
N GLY A 58 5.95 1.59 2.16
CA GLY A 58 5.73 2.37 3.37
C GLY A 58 4.58 1.83 4.19
N GLY A 59 4.14 2.62 5.17
CA GLY A 59 2.99 2.28 6.01
C GLY A 59 3.31 1.49 7.28
N CYS A 60 4.60 1.35 7.61
CA CYS A 60 5.01 0.74 8.88
C CYS A 60 4.95 1.79 10.00
N PRO A 61 4.18 1.58 11.08
CA PRO A 61 3.99 2.61 12.11
C PRO A 61 5.27 2.99 12.85
N ASP A 62 6.24 2.09 12.96
CA ASP A 62 7.53 2.41 13.60
C ASP A 62 8.66 2.64 12.59
N GLY A 63 8.36 2.56 11.30
CA GLY A 63 9.34 2.85 10.24
C GLY A 63 10.42 1.79 10.05
N THR A 64 10.32 0.65 10.72
CA THR A 64 11.34 -0.42 10.66
C THR A 64 11.07 -1.48 9.61
N GLY A 65 9.82 -1.57 9.14
CA GLY A 65 9.34 -2.67 8.29
C GLY A 65 8.79 -3.84 9.10
N MET A 66 8.90 -3.80 10.42
CA MET A 66 8.46 -4.88 11.31
C MET A 66 7.12 -4.61 11.97
N GLY A 67 6.62 -3.39 11.90
CA GLY A 67 5.39 -2.98 12.58
C GLY A 67 4.14 -3.17 11.75
N GLY A 68 3.00 -3.13 12.42
CA GLY A 68 1.68 -3.24 11.82
C GLY A 68 0.61 -2.58 12.67
N PRO A 69 -0.65 -2.66 12.26
CA PRO A 69 -1.74 -1.96 12.94
C PRO A 69 -2.32 -2.73 14.15
N GLY A 70 -1.74 -3.87 14.50
CA GLY A 70 -2.21 -4.70 15.61
C GLY A 70 -3.14 -5.85 15.17
N TYR A 71 -3.34 -6.01 13.88
CA TYR A 71 -4.14 -7.09 13.29
C TYR A 71 -3.65 -7.36 11.88
N CYS A 72 -4.13 -8.45 11.30
CA CYS A 72 -3.88 -8.79 9.90
C CYS A 72 -5.19 -8.92 9.15
N ILE A 73 -5.11 -8.99 7.83
CA ILE A 73 -6.25 -9.23 6.95
C ILE A 73 -5.96 -10.42 6.02
N LYS A 74 -7.03 -10.96 5.46
CA LYS A 74 -6.90 -12.04 4.47
C LYS A 74 -6.08 -11.57 3.28
N GLY A 75 -5.15 -12.40 2.84
CA GLY A 75 -4.37 -12.15 1.62
C GLY A 75 -5.21 -12.41 0.38
N GLU A 76 -5.49 -11.37 -0.37
CA GLU A 76 -6.40 -11.44 -1.52
C GLU A 76 -5.64 -11.63 -2.82
N PHE A 77 -5.12 -12.84 -3.02
CA PHE A 77 -4.34 -13.20 -4.18
C PHE A 77 -4.58 -14.68 -4.53
N LYS A 78 -4.23 -15.06 -5.75
CA LYS A 78 -4.55 -16.36 -6.33
C LYS A 78 -4.07 -17.54 -5.49
N LEU A 79 -2.84 -17.51 -5.00
CA LEU A 79 -2.29 -18.61 -4.17
C LEU A 79 -3.06 -18.81 -2.87
N ASN A 80 -3.82 -17.80 -2.43
CA ASN A 80 -4.64 -17.85 -1.23
C ASN A 80 -6.14 -18.03 -1.56
N GLY A 81 -6.43 -18.47 -2.78
CA GLY A 81 -7.80 -18.81 -3.21
C GLY A 81 -8.66 -17.61 -3.60
N VAL A 82 -8.10 -16.44 -3.80
CA VAL A 82 -8.85 -15.24 -4.18
C VAL A 82 -8.59 -14.90 -5.65
N LYS A 83 -9.67 -14.67 -6.38
CA LYS A 83 -9.60 -14.31 -7.79
C LYS A 83 -9.25 -12.83 -7.94
N ASN A 84 -7.97 -12.52 -7.87
CA ASN A 84 -7.47 -11.16 -8.07
C ASN A 84 -6.51 -11.17 -9.26
N ASN A 85 -6.99 -10.65 -10.39
CA ASN A 85 -6.24 -10.66 -11.65
C ASN A 85 -5.55 -9.33 -11.95
N LEU A 86 -5.45 -8.43 -10.97
CA LEU A 86 -4.73 -7.18 -11.15
C LEU A 86 -3.22 -7.46 -11.17
N SER A 87 -2.60 -7.22 -12.32
CA SER A 87 -1.16 -7.48 -12.49
C SER A 87 -0.34 -6.34 -11.89
N HIS A 88 0.82 -6.70 -11.35
CA HIS A 88 1.76 -5.73 -10.74
C HIS A 88 2.53 -4.98 -11.83
N LYS A 89 1.84 -4.07 -12.51
CA LYS A 89 2.43 -3.16 -13.49
C LYS A 89 2.86 -1.86 -12.81
N ARG A 90 3.67 -1.06 -13.50
CA ARG A 90 4.07 0.26 -13.02
C ARG A 90 2.85 1.06 -12.54
N GLY A 91 2.91 1.59 -11.32
CA GLY A 91 1.85 2.38 -10.70
C GLY A 91 0.84 1.59 -9.88
N VAL A 92 0.91 0.27 -9.87
CA VAL A 92 -0.03 -0.55 -9.09
C VAL A 92 0.32 -0.50 -7.61
N LEU A 93 -0.71 -0.37 -6.76
CA LEU A 93 -0.61 -0.44 -5.31
C LEU A 93 -0.91 -1.87 -4.87
N SER A 94 -0.10 -2.40 -3.95
CA SER A 94 -0.25 -3.76 -3.44
C SER A 94 0.08 -3.81 -1.95
N MET A 95 -0.48 -4.80 -1.25
CA MET A 95 -0.22 -4.98 0.18
C MET A 95 1.08 -5.74 0.40
N ALA A 96 1.97 -5.17 1.20
CA ALA A 96 3.11 -5.89 1.72
C ALA A 96 2.63 -6.88 2.78
N ARG A 97 3.36 -7.98 2.95
CA ARG A 97 3.05 -9.00 3.95
C ARG A 97 4.32 -9.73 4.36
N ALA A 98 4.24 -10.44 5.48
CA ALA A 98 5.26 -11.38 5.88
C ALA A 98 5.04 -12.70 5.13
N GLN A 99 5.71 -13.77 5.55
CA GLN A 99 5.65 -15.05 4.84
C GLN A 99 4.26 -15.70 4.89
N ALA A 100 3.56 -15.59 6.01
CA ALA A 100 2.21 -16.13 6.12
C ALA A 100 1.25 -15.42 5.14
N ALA A 101 0.37 -16.17 4.50
CA ALA A 101 -0.54 -15.64 3.48
C ALA A 101 -1.47 -14.55 4.02
N ASN A 102 -1.96 -14.69 5.26
CA ASN A 102 -2.88 -13.75 5.90
C ASN A 102 -2.13 -12.85 6.90
N SER A 103 -1.01 -12.26 6.49
CA SER A 103 -0.18 -11.43 7.36
C SER A 103 -0.08 -9.97 6.92
N ALA A 104 -0.83 -9.55 5.92
CA ALA A 104 -0.88 -8.14 5.56
C ALA A 104 -1.56 -7.33 6.67
N GLY A 105 -1.05 -6.15 6.92
CA GLY A 105 -1.60 -5.24 7.93
C GLY A 105 -1.71 -3.82 7.39
N SER A 106 -0.72 -2.97 7.64
CA SER A 106 -0.74 -1.59 7.18
C SER A 106 0.26 -1.28 6.07
N GLN A 107 1.30 -2.08 5.91
CA GLN A 107 2.34 -1.77 4.94
C GLN A 107 1.87 -2.05 3.51
N PHE A 108 2.21 -1.14 2.62
CA PHE A 108 1.86 -1.23 1.20
C PHE A 108 3.06 -0.82 0.36
N PHE A 109 3.01 -1.16 -0.92
CA PHE A 109 4.02 -0.69 -1.86
C PHE A 109 3.37 -0.23 -3.16
N ILE A 110 4.07 0.67 -3.85
CA ILE A 110 3.69 1.19 -5.16
C ILE A 110 4.75 0.76 -6.15
N MET A 111 4.33 0.13 -7.24
CA MET A 111 5.27 -0.36 -8.26
C MET A 111 5.91 0.81 -8.99
N HIS A 112 7.24 0.85 -8.98
CA HIS A 112 8.02 1.80 -9.78
C HIS A 112 8.18 1.31 -11.22
N ALA A 113 8.28 -0.02 -11.38
CA ALA A 113 8.36 -0.69 -12.67
C ALA A 113 7.50 -1.95 -12.63
N ASP A 114 7.30 -2.59 -13.79
CA ASP A 114 6.52 -3.83 -13.87
C ASP A 114 7.20 -4.94 -13.05
N GLY A 115 6.40 -5.67 -12.27
CA GLY A 115 6.85 -6.76 -11.42
C GLY A 115 5.89 -7.93 -11.45
N GLU A 116 5.63 -8.49 -12.63
CA GLU A 116 4.63 -9.55 -12.81
C GLU A 116 4.94 -10.82 -12.02
N PHE A 117 6.19 -11.01 -11.57
CA PHE A 117 6.55 -12.14 -10.71
C PHE A 117 5.83 -12.11 -9.35
N LEU A 118 5.23 -10.96 -8.98
CA LEU A 118 4.43 -10.82 -7.76
C LEU A 118 2.98 -11.26 -7.95
N ASP A 119 2.52 -11.39 -9.19
CA ASP A 119 1.13 -11.70 -9.49
C ASP A 119 0.76 -13.06 -8.89
N GLY A 120 -0.43 -13.10 -8.27
CA GLY A 120 -0.92 -14.29 -7.61
C GLY A 120 -0.34 -14.55 -6.22
N GLN A 121 0.60 -13.73 -5.75
CA GLN A 121 1.26 -13.89 -4.45
C GLN A 121 1.10 -12.69 -3.52
N TYR A 122 0.63 -11.56 -4.04
CA TYR A 122 0.41 -10.33 -3.30
C TYR A 122 -0.91 -9.70 -3.70
N ALA A 123 -1.56 -9.02 -2.76
CA ALA A 123 -2.88 -8.43 -2.95
C ALA A 123 -2.76 -7.03 -3.58
N ALA A 124 -2.72 -6.99 -4.90
CA ALA A 124 -2.80 -5.73 -5.63
C ALA A 124 -4.22 -5.16 -5.48
N PHE A 125 -4.34 -3.86 -5.18
CA PHE A 125 -5.65 -3.29 -4.83
C PHE A 125 -5.92 -1.90 -5.43
N GLY A 126 -4.98 -1.33 -6.16
CA GLY A 126 -5.17 0.00 -6.75
C GLY A 126 -4.14 0.33 -7.80
N LYS A 127 -4.30 1.50 -8.41
CA LYS A 127 -3.37 1.98 -9.44
C LYS A 127 -3.29 3.49 -9.43
N VAL A 128 -2.08 4.02 -9.56
CA VAL A 128 -1.82 5.46 -9.64
C VAL A 128 -2.44 6.03 -10.91
N LEU A 129 -3.21 7.12 -10.73
CA LEU A 129 -3.78 7.90 -11.83
C LEU A 129 -2.94 9.12 -12.14
N GLU A 130 -2.39 9.78 -11.10
CA GLU A 130 -1.58 10.98 -11.20
C GLU A 130 -0.46 10.92 -10.18
N GLY A 131 0.69 11.50 -10.51
CA GLY A 131 1.79 11.60 -9.56
C GLY A 131 2.84 10.51 -9.69
N MET A 132 2.91 9.80 -10.81
CA MET A 132 4.02 8.85 -11.02
C MET A 132 5.38 9.53 -11.02
N ASP A 133 5.45 10.81 -11.37
CA ASP A 133 6.68 11.61 -11.24
C ASP A 133 7.12 11.72 -9.78
N VAL A 134 6.18 11.76 -8.83
CA VAL A 134 6.49 11.76 -7.39
C VAL A 134 7.03 10.39 -6.98
N VAL A 135 6.40 9.31 -7.45
CA VAL A 135 6.91 7.95 -7.22
C VAL A 135 8.32 7.80 -7.76
N ASP A 136 8.57 8.31 -8.97
CA ASP A 136 9.90 8.26 -9.59
C ASP A 136 10.95 9.02 -8.77
N LYS A 137 10.59 10.17 -8.23
CA LYS A 137 11.49 10.96 -7.37
C LYS A 137 11.84 10.21 -6.08
N ILE A 138 10.84 9.59 -5.45
CA ILE A 138 11.07 8.80 -4.25
C ILE A 138 11.97 7.59 -4.59
N ALA A 139 11.70 6.93 -5.71
CA ALA A 139 12.48 5.77 -6.13
C ALA A 139 13.93 6.10 -6.49
N ALA A 140 14.22 7.37 -6.79
CA ALA A 140 15.56 7.82 -7.21
C ALA A 140 16.45 8.26 -6.03
N VAL A 141 15.92 8.33 -4.80
CA VAL A 141 16.72 8.79 -3.66
C VAL A 141 17.81 7.78 -3.30
N LYS A 142 18.87 8.28 -2.68
CA LYS A 142 19.95 7.41 -2.20
C LYS A 142 19.47 6.58 -1.02
N THR A 143 19.86 5.31 -1.03
CA THR A 143 19.50 4.35 0.01
C THR A 143 20.76 3.72 0.61
N ASN A 144 20.60 3.14 1.81
CA ASN A 144 21.66 2.35 2.44
C ASN A 144 21.64 0.91 1.93
N GLY A 145 22.47 0.05 2.50
CA GLY A 145 22.55 -1.37 2.11
C GLY A 145 21.31 -2.20 2.38
N GLN A 146 20.31 -1.64 3.08
CA GLN A 146 19.03 -2.28 3.40
C GLN A 146 17.87 -1.64 2.64
N ASP A 147 18.18 -0.89 1.57
CA ASP A 147 17.20 -0.19 0.72
C ASP A 147 16.41 0.88 1.46
N ARG A 148 16.94 1.40 2.56
CA ARG A 148 16.33 2.47 3.33
C ARG A 148 16.85 3.82 2.84
N PRO A 149 15.94 4.77 2.49
CA PRO A 149 16.37 6.11 2.09
C PRO A 149 17.25 6.78 3.16
N LEU A 150 18.33 7.41 2.72
CA LEU A 150 19.22 8.16 3.63
C LEU A 150 18.52 9.38 4.20
N ASP A 151 17.69 10.04 3.39
CA ASP A 151 16.83 11.14 3.82
C ASP A 151 15.41 10.62 3.90
N GLU A 152 14.71 10.86 5.00
CA GLU A 152 13.36 10.36 5.21
C GLU A 152 12.41 10.85 4.12
N GLN A 153 11.69 9.92 3.52
CA GLN A 153 10.62 10.21 2.56
C GLN A 153 9.29 10.16 3.32
N LYS A 154 8.91 11.28 3.92
CA LYS A 154 7.80 11.34 4.86
C LYS A 154 6.48 11.68 4.19
N ILE A 155 5.45 10.91 4.56
CA ILE A 155 4.06 11.11 4.14
C ILE A 155 3.43 12.13 5.09
N ALA A 156 2.87 13.23 4.55
CA ALA A 156 2.10 14.17 5.35
C ALA A 156 0.73 13.60 5.67
N SER A 157 0.04 13.06 4.67
CA SER A 157 -1.28 12.46 4.87
C SER A 157 -1.65 11.52 3.73
N ILE A 158 -2.52 10.56 4.06
CA ILE A 158 -3.24 9.77 3.05
C ILE A 158 -4.72 9.87 3.40
N ARG A 159 -5.54 10.24 2.43
CA ARG A 159 -7.00 10.28 2.58
C ARG A 159 -7.66 9.63 1.39
N VAL A 160 -8.82 9.02 1.62
CA VAL A 160 -9.56 8.33 0.57
C VAL A 160 -10.95 8.95 0.45
N ASP A 161 -11.26 9.38 -0.76
CA ASP A 161 -12.61 9.82 -1.13
C ASP A 161 -13.40 8.58 -1.53
N THR A 162 -14.41 8.22 -0.74
CA THR A 162 -15.21 7.02 -0.96
C THR A 162 -16.38 7.25 -1.91
N LYS A 163 -16.50 8.46 -2.48
CA LYS A 163 -17.56 8.81 -3.43
C LYS A 163 -18.97 8.59 -2.88
N GLY A 164 -19.13 8.81 -1.56
CA GLY A 164 -20.42 8.67 -0.89
C GLY A 164 -20.80 7.24 -0.51
N GLU A 165 -19.92 6.26 -0.75
CA GLU A 165 -20.18 4.88 -0.38
C GLU A 165 -19.67 4.57 1.03
N ASP A 166 -20.38 3.70 1.73
CA ASP A 166 -19.95 3.19 3.02
C ASP A 166 -19.10 1.94 2.83
N TYR A 167 -17.86 2.01 3.32
CA TYR A 167 -16.97 0.86 3.35
C TYR A 167 -16.84 0.39 4.78
N PRO A 168 -17.37 -0.81 5.13
CA PRO A 168 -17.23 -1.32 6.49
C PRO A 168 -15.77 -1.61 6.82
N GLU A 169 -15.45 -1.73 8.10
CA GLU A 169 -14.14 -2.15 8.55
C GLU A 169 -13.80 -3.51 7.93
N PRO A 170 -12.50 -3.80 7.69
CA PRO A 170 -12.12 -5.12 7.20
C PRO A 170 -12.36 -6.19 8.26
N ASP A 171 -12.45 -7.44 7.82
CA ASP A 171 -12.44 -8.58 8.72
C ASP A 171 -11.03 -8.74 9.29
N LYS A 172 -10.87 -8.45 10.58
CA LYS A 172 -9.56 -8.45 11.23
C LYS A 172 -9.21 -9.84 11.73
N LEU A 173 -8.00 -10.26 11.45
CA LEU A 173 -7.46 -11.55 11.87
C LEU A 173 -6.34 -11.31 12.88
N PRO A 174 -6.05 -12.31 13.77
CA PRO A 174 -4.90 -12.20 14.66
C PRO A 174 -3.61 -12.06 13.87
N ASP A 175 -2.69 -11.24 14.37
CA ASP A 175 -1.37 -11.11 13.76
C ASP A 175 -0.47 -12.24 14.29
N PRO A 176 -0.04 -13.19 13.43
CA PRO A 176 0.79 -14.31 13.87
C PRO A 176 2.19 -13.88 14.35
N TYR A 177 2.58 -12.64 14.04
CA TYR A 177 3.88 -12.09 14.44
C TYR A 177 3.77 -11.11 15.60
N HIS A 178 2.60 -10.90 16.16
CA HIS A 178 2.34 -10.04 17.31
C HIS A 178 2.85 -8.60 17.14
N ARG A 179 2.63 -8.02 15.98
CA ARG A 179 3.08 -6.65 15.65
C ARG A 179 2.12 -5.56 16.09
#